data_91cdd7a70ef8540c2c03a6842f7146c3
#
_entry.id   91cdd7a70ef8540c2c03a6842f7146c3
#
_cell.length_a   1.000
_cell.length_b   1.000
_cell.length_c   1.000
_cell.angle_alpha   90.00
_cell.angle_beta   90.00
_cell.angle_gamma   90.00
#
_symmetry.space_group_name_H-M   'P 1'
#
loop_
_entity.id
_entity.type
_entity.pdbx_description
1 polymer ?
#
loop_
_entity_poly.entity_id
_entity_poly.type
_entity_poly.pdbx_seq_one_letter_code
_entity_poly.pdbx_strand_id
1 'polypeptide(L)'
;MKPKIEVVLNDERLITPSGLCMVGQVFGKSNLTKKAARMKTDKRSQPQIKNVDILLTEIGLLTLAKTSFDHVNEFHSDPEYYKLSLGIAYDIPSESTLRMRLDAIGQTMNSKLMEGNIDMFKACKIEPSPLPCGYVPVDLDVTPFDNSKSHKEGEKGYDKNYEN
;
A
#
# COMPACT_ATOMS: atom_id res chain seq x y z
N MET A 1 6.87 8.49 44.53
CA MET A 1 7.73 9.34 43.69
C MET A 1 6.81 10.19 42.79
N LYS A 2 6.88 11.51 42.85
CA LYS A 2 6.08 12.34 41.95
C LYS A 2 6.78 12.37 40.56
N PRO A 3 6.08 12.16 39.44
CA PRO A 3 6.69 12.27 38.13
C PRO A 3 7.24 13.69 37.95
N LYS A 4 8.48 13.81 37.57
CA LYS A 4 9.09 15.09 37.20
C LYS A 4 8.78 15.34 35.74
N ILE A 5 8.01 16.37 35.46
CA ILE A 5 7.75 16.79 34.07
C ILE A 5 8.77 17.90 33.78
N GLU A 6 9.53 17.68 32.71
CA GLU A 6 10.46 18.65 32.18
C GLU A 6 9.91 19.16 30.85
N VAL A 7 9.71 20.47 30.74
CA VAL A 7 9.27 21.10 29.48
C VAL A 7 10.49 21.64 28.78
N VAL A 8 10.80 21.06 27.63
CA VAL A 8 11.91 21.48 26.78
C VAL A 8 11.33 22.13 25.54
N LEU A 9 11.74 23.36 25.26
CA LEU A 9 11.49 24.02 23.99
C LEU A 9 12.60 23.64 23.03
N ASN A 10 12.26 22.93 21.96
CA ASN A 10 13.18 22.55 20.89
C ASN A 10 12.50 22.74 19.55
N ASP A 11 13.27 22.68 18.48
CA ASP A 11 12.77 22.75 17.10
C ASP A 11 12.37 21.39 16.53
N GLU A 12 12.22 20.37 17.40
CA GLU A 12 11.79 19.05 16.95
C GLU A 12 10.36 19.08 16.46
N ARG A 13 10.17 18.55 15.28
CA ARG A 13 8.88 18.36 14.66
C ARG A 13 8.29 17.02 15.06
N LEU A 14 7.24 17.05 15.87
CA LEU A 14 6.49 15.84 16.22
C LEU A 14 5.54 15.48 15.08
N ILE A 15 5.72 14.30 14.50
CA ILE A 15 4.91 13.78 13.41
C ILE A 15 4.33 12.44 13.80
N THR A 16 3.03 12.33 13.64
CA THR A 16 2.27 11.10 13.67
C THR A 16 1.65 10.88 12.29
N PRO A 17 1.71 9.70 11.73
CA PRO A 17 1.98 8.39 12.30
C PRO A 17 3.43 7.91 12.09
N SER A 18 4.18 7.79 13.15
CA SER A 18 5.61 7.40 13.11
C SER A 18 5.87 5.98 12.60
N GLY A 19 4.89 5.07 12.76
CA GLY A 19 5.00 3.68 12.28
C GLY A 19 5.11 3.53 10.76
N LEU A 20 4.75 4.56 10.00
CA LEU A 20 4.83 4.54 8.54
C LEU A 20 6.26 4.35 8.01
N CYS A 21 7.27 4.85 8.73
CA CYS A 21 8.67 4.65 8.40
C CYS A 21 9.07 3.16 8.40
N MET A 22 8.49 2.36 9.31
CA MET A 22 8.77 0.92 9.38
C MET A 22 8.20 0.21 8.15
N VAL A 23 7.02 0.61 7.73
CA VAL A 23 6.36 0.08 6.52
C VAL A 23 7.21 0.40 5.29
N GLY A 24 7.66 1.64 5.13
CA GLY A 24 8.54 2.03 4.04
C GLY A 24 9.85 1.23 4.00
N GLN A 25 10.45 0.94 5.16
CA GLN A 25 11.65 0.11 5.22
C GLN A 25 11.41 -1.34 4.79
N VAL A 26 10.26 -1.93 5.16
CA VAL A 26 9.88 -3.28 4.74
C VAL A 26 9.72 -3.33 3.22
N PHE A 27 8.98 -2.39 2.65
CA PHE A 27 8.79 -2.32 1.19
C PHE A 27 10.07 -1.97 0.45
N GLY A 28 10.94 -1.15 1.01
CA GLY A 28 12.27 -0.85 0.47
C GLY A 28 13.18 -2.07 0.34
N LYS A 29 13.03 -3.06 1.23
CA LYS A 29 13.75 -4.34 1.17
C LYS A 29 13.10 -5.34 0.22
N SER A 30 11.84 -5.14 -0.13
CA SER A 30 11.09 -6.06 -0.99
C SER A 30 11.45 -5.88 -2.48
N ASN A 31 11.21 -6.92 -3.29
CA ASN A 31 11.31 -6.82 -4.74
C ASN A 31 10.10 -6.12 -5.38
N LEU A 32 9.08 -5.76 -4.60
CA LEU A 32 7.85 -5.16 -5.09
C LEU A 32 8.10 -3.82 -5.78
N THR A 33 8.93 -2.97 -5.17
CA THR A 33 9.33 -1.68 -5.75
C THR A 33 10.06 -1.85 -7.08
N LYS A 34 10.94 -2.86 -7.20
CA LYS A 34 11.63 -3.19 -8.45
C LYS A 34 10.67 -3.71 -9.52
N LYS A 35 9.69 -4.52 -9.12
CA LYS A 35 8.65 -5.02 -10.03
C LYS A 35 7.78 -3.87 -10.54
N ALA A 36 7.32 -2.99 -9.65
CA ALA A 36 6.55 -1.81 -10.01
C ALA A 36 7.32 -0.84 -10.94
N ALA A 37 8.61 -0.66 -10.72
CA ALA A 37 9.46 0.18 -11.57
C ALA A 37 9.57 -0.34 -13.02
N ARG A 38 9.46 -1.66 -13.20
CA ARG A 38 9.53 -2.31 -14.52
C ARG A 38 8.18 -2.36 -15.25
N MET A 39 7.09 -2.00 -14.60
CA MET A 39 5.78 -1.97 -15.22
C MET A 39 5.74 -0.86 -16.27
N LYS A 40 5.35 -1.25 -17.49
CA LYS A 40 5.16 -0.28 -18.57
C LYS A 40 3.94 0.58 -18.26
N THR A 41 4.11 1.85 -18.21
CA THR A 41 3.04 2.83 -18.34
C THR A 41 2.79 3.12 -19.81
N ASP A 42 1.59 3.56 -20.13
CA ASP A 42 1.12 3.77 -21.50
C ASP A 42 2.15 4.48 -22.41
N LYS A 43 2.10 4.09 -23.67
CA LYS A 43 3.16 4.12 -24.70
C LYS A 43 3.71 5.48 -25.11
N ARG A 44 3.28 6.62 -24.57
CA ARG A 44 3.56 7.92 -25.19
C ARG A 44 4.32 8.95 -24.35
N SER A 45 4.46 8.78 -23.06
CA SER A 45 5.24 9.70 -22.23
C SER A 45 5.82 8.99 -21.01
N GLN A 46 7.01 9.41 -20.61
CA GLN A 46 7.51 9.04 -19.28
C GLN A 46 6.75 9.89 -18.25
N PRO A 47 5.91 9.30 -17.41
CA PRO A 47 5.19 10.07 -16.41
C PRO A 47 6.16 10.65 -15.38
N GLN A 48 5.88 11.86 -14.92
CA GLN A 48 6.66 12.48 -13.85
C GLN A 48 6.60 11.63 -12.59
N ILE A 49 5.41 11.14 -12.23
CA ILE A 49 5.20 10.26 -11.09
C ILE A 49 5.33 8.82 -11.56
N LYS A 50 6.23 8.07 -10.96
CA LYS A 50 6.51 6.69 -11.34
C LYS A 50 5.50 5.72 -10.74
N ASN A 51 5.37 4.53 -11.32
CA ASN A 51 4.48 3.48 -10.79
C ASN A 51 4.85 3.08 -9.36
N VAL A 52 6.12 3.16 -9.01
CA VAL A 52 6.59 2.91 -7.64
C VAL A 52 5.98 3.91 -6.67
N ASP A 53 5.99 5.20 -7.01
CA ASP A 53 5.46 6.25 -6.15
C ASP A 53 3.93 6.13 -6.01
N ILE A 54 3.22 5.77 -7.08
CA ILE A 54 1.79 5.45 -7.05
C ILE A 54 1.51 4.30 -6.06
N LEU A 55 2.27 3.20 -6.19
CA LEU A 55 2.12 2.04 -5.32
C LEU A 55 2.43 2.36 -3.86
N LEU A 56 3.53 3.06 -3.59
CA LEU A 56 3.93 3.41 -2.22
C LEU A 56 2.95 4.38 -1.57
N THR A 57 2.37 5.29 -2.34
CA THR A 57 1.32 6.18 -1.86
C THR A 57 0.07 5.39 -1.45
N GLU A 58 -0.37 4.45 -2.30
CA GLU A 58 -1.52 3.58 -1.98
C GLU A 58 -1.26 2.72 -0.76
N ILE A 59 -0.09 2.10 -0.66
CA ILE A 59 0.32 1.34 0.52
C ILE A 59 0.29 2.21 1.77
N GLY A 60 0.75 3.45 1.66
CA GLY A 60 0.69 4.41 2.77
C GLY A 60 -0.74 4.68 3.22
N LEU A 61 -1.67 4.93 2.29
CA LEU A 61 -3.08 5.13 2.58
C LEU A 61 -3.69 3.91 3.27
N LEU A 62 -3.49 2.72 2.71
CA LEU A 62 -4.00 1.47 3.27
C LEU A 62 -3.43 1.20 4.68
N THR A 63 -2.14 1.47 4.90
CA THR A 63 -1.49 1.31 6.21
C THR A 63 -2.13 2.22 7.27
N LEU A 64 -2.57 3.40 6.85
CA LEU A 64 -3.26 4.37 7.72
C LEU A 64 -4.77 4.12 7.80
N ALA A 65 -5.26 2.97 7.28
CA ALA A 65 -6.68 2.63 7.20
C ALA A 65 -7.53 3.69 6.49
N LYS A 66 -6.95 4.38 5.50
CA LYS A 66 -7.66 5.36 4.70
C LYS A 66 -8.43 4.63 3.59
N THR A 67 -9.71 4.90 3.50
CA THR A 67 -10.63 4.19 2.60
C THR A 67 -10.94 4.94 1.31
N SER A 68 -10.43 6.16 1.17
CA SER A 68 -10.69 7.01 0.01
C SER A 68 -9.41 7.68 -0.48
N PHE A 69 -9.28 7.88 -1.79
CA PHE A 69 -8.10 8.47 -2.41
C PHE A 69 -7.91 9.96 -2.08
N ASP A 70 -8.97 10.68 -1.69
CA ASP A 70 -8.88 12.08 -1.29
C ASP A 70 -8.04 12.28 -0.03
N HIS A 71 -7.87 11.25 0.80
CA HIS A 71 -6.97 11.28 1.95
C HIS A 71 -5.49 11.47 1.57
N VAL A 72 -5.12 11.31 0.29
CA VAL A 72 -3.78 11.66 -0.19
C VAL A 72 -3.43 13.13 0.05
N ASN A 73 -4.44 13.99 0.21
CA ASN A 73 -4.26 15.39 0.56
C ASN A 73 -3.59 15.57 1.94
N GLU A 74 -3.74 14.61 2.84
CA GLU A 74 -2.99 14.60 4.11
C GLU A 74 -1.48 14.45 3.87
N PHE A 75 -1.08 13.67 2.85
CA PHE A 75 0.32 13.52 2.48
C PHE A 75 0.91 14.81 1.90
N HIS A 76 0.10 15.58 1.21
CA HIS A 76 0.50 16.89 0.71
C HIS A 76 0.64 17.96 1.81
N SER A 77 0.05 17.75 3.00
CA SER A 77 0.26 18.67 4.12
C SER A 77 1.67 18.59 4.71
N ASP A 78 2.35 17.43 4.55
CA ASP A 78 3.72 17.20 4.97
C ASP A 78 4.47 16.29 3.99
N PRO A 79 4.68 16.74 2.76
CA PRO A 79 5.20 15.91 1.69
C PRO A 79 6.61 15.38 1.96
N GLU A 80 7.43 16.13 2.69
CA GLU A 80 8.78 15.71 3.03
C GLU A 80 8.76 14.47 3.94
N TYR A 81 7.94 14.50 4.97
CA TYR A 81 7.79 13.36 5.88
C TYR A 81 7.26 12.12 5.17
N TYR A 82 6.15 12.25 4.42
CA TYR A 82 5.54 11.10 3.76
C TYR A 82 6.41 10.51 2.68
N LYS A 83 7.10 11.34 1.89
CA LYS A 83 8.07 10.87 0.89
C LYS A 83 9.21 10.11 1.53
N LEU A 84 9.80 10.65 2.59
CA LEU A 84 10.89 10.00 3.30
C LEU A 84 10.44 8.69 3.96
N SER A 85 9.31 8.72 4.65
CA SER A 85 8.78 7.56 5.39
C SER A 85 8.42 6.39 4.48
N LEU A 86 7.80 6.67 3.33
CA LEU A 86 7.37 5.65 2.36
C LEU A 86 8.46 5.27 1.35
N GLY A 87 9.50 6.08 1.22
CA GLY A 87 10.53 5.89 0.19
C GLY A 87 10.07 6.35 -1.21
N ILE A 88 9.15 7.34 -1.27
CA ILE A 88 8.71 7.96 -2.52
C ILE A 88 9.84 8.82 -3.08
N ALA A 89 10.29 8.49 -4.29
CA ALA A 89 11.50 9.11 -4.85
C ALA A 89 11.22 10.41 -5.59
N TYR A 90 10.06 10.53 -6.24
CA TYR A 90 9.76 11.69 -7.08
C TYR A 90 8.70 12.58 -6.43
N ASP A 91 7.45 12.17 -6.47
CA ASP A 91 6.38 13.00 -5.93
C ASP A 91 5.16 12.20 -5.48
N ILE A 92 4.36 12.80 -4.59
CA ILE A 92 3.09 12.26 -4.14
C ILE A 92 2.05 12.61 -5.20
N PRO A 93 1.29 11.62 -5.74
CA PRO A 93 0.26 11.87 -6.73
C PRO A 93 -0.91 12.66 -6.15
N SER A 94 -1.60 13.44 -6.99
CA SER A 94 -2.94 13.93 -6.63
C SER A 94 -3.94 12.79 -6.61
N GLU A 95 -5.09 12.99 -5.96
CA GLU A 95 -6.19 12.01 -5.92
C GLU A 95 -6.55 11.47 -7.30
N SER A 96 -6.79 12.37 -8.26
CA SER A 96 -7.17 12.00 -9.62
C SER A 96 -6.07 11.21 -10.33
N THR A 97 -4.82 11.59 -10.14
CA THR A 97 -3.67 10.88 -10.69
C THR A 97 -3.54 9.48 -10.08
N LEU A 98 -3.68 9.37 -8.76
CA LEU A 98 -3.61 8.09 -8.05
C LEU A 98 -4.68 7.12 -8.59
N ARG A 99 -5.94 7.55 -8.63
CA ARG A 99 -7.07 6.77 -9.15
C ARG A 99 -6.85 6.31 -10.59
N MET A 100 -6.56 7.26 -11.49
CA MET A 100 -6.36 6.97 -12.91
C MET A 100 -5.19 5.99 -13.13
N ARG A 101 -4.11 6.16 -12.38
CA ARG A 101 -2.92 5.32 -12.54
C ARG A 101 -3.11 3.93 -11.97
N LEU A 102 -3.80 3.78 -10.83
CA LEU A 102 -4.15 2.47 -10.26
C LEU A 102 -5.09 1.70 -11.19
N ASP A 103 -6.07 2.37 -11.77
CA ASP A 103 -6.95 1.76 -12.78
C ASP A 103 -6.17 1.25 -14.01
N ALA A 104 -5.22 2.04 -14.49
CA ALA A 104 -4.43 1.68 -15.67
C ALA A 104 -3.47 0.49 -15.42
N ILE A 105 -2.96 0.35 -14.21
CA ILE A 105 -1.97 -0.69 -13.88
C ILE A 105 -2.55 -1.89 -13.12
N GLY A 106 -3.80 -1.79 -12.65
CA GLY A 106 -4.40 -2.76 -11.70
C GLY A 106 -4.34 -4.20 -12.20
N GLN A 107 -4.82 -4.47 -13.40
CA GLN A 107 -4.83 -5.83 -13.97
C GLN A 107 -3.41 -6.43 -14.11
N THR A 108 -2.46 -5.61 -14.53
CA THR A 108 -1.06 -6.05 -14.67
C THR A 108 -0.37 -6.18 -13.31
N MET A 109 -0.83 -5.43 -12.32
CA MET A 109 -0.24 -5.38 -10.99
C MET A 109 -0.65 -6.58 -10.15
N ASN A 110 -1.86 -7.11 -10.28
CA ASN A 110 -2.38 -8.18 -9.41
C ASN A 110 -1.46 -9.40 -9.34
N SER A 111 -1.05 -9.96 -10.47
CA SER A 111 -0.13 -11.10 -10.47
C SER A 111 1.23 -10.77 -9.86
N LYS A 112 1.73 -9.57 -10.10
CA LYS A 112 3.03 -9.11 -9.58
C LYS A 112 3.00 -8.77 -8.10
N LEU A 113 1.85 -8.32 -7.58
CA LEU A 113 1.65 -8.10 -6.15
C LEU A 113 1.69 -9.43 -5.39
N MET A 114 1.01 -10.47 -5.89
CA MET A 114 1.06 -11.81 -5.29
C MET A 114 2.49 -12.33 -5.20
N GLU A 115 3.24 -12.30 -6.29
CA GLU A 115 4.65 -12.69 -6.30
C GLU A 115 5.49 -11.81 -5.37
N GLY A 116 5.22 -10.49 -5.35
CA GLY A 116 5.92 -9.53 -4.51
C GLY A 116 5.70 -9.77 -3.02
N ASN A 117 4.49 -10.16 -2.63
CA ASN A 117 4.17 -10.52 -1.25
C ASN A 117 4.95 -11.77 -0.81
N ILE A 118 5.00 -12.80 -1.65
CA ILE A 118 5.77 -14.02 -1.36
C ILE A 118 7.26 -13.68 -1.21
N ASP A 119 7.81 -12.88 -2.11
CA ASP A 119 9.21 -12.44 -2.03
C ASP A 119 9.48 -11.62 -0.76
N MET A 120 8.52 -10.78 -0.36
CA MET A 120 8.61 -9.99 0.87
C MET A 120 8.63 -10.89 2.11
N PHE A 121 7.74 -11.87 2.20
CA PHE A 121 7.74 -12.82 3.32
C PHE A 121 9.06 -13.59 3.42
N LYS A 122 9.60 -14.03 2.30
CA LYS A 122 10.91 -14.69 2.25
C LYS A 122 12.04 -13.75 2.69
N ALA A 123 12.02 -12.49 2.23
CA ALA A 123 13.02 -11.48 2.62
C ALA A 123 12.96 -11.13 4.11
N CYS A 124 11.76 -11.13 4.68
CA CYS A 124 11.54 -10.92 6.12
C CYS A 124 11.74 -12.20 6.95
N LYS A 125 12.10 -13.33 6.31
CA LYS A 125 12.26 -14.64 6.97
C LYS A 125 11.04 -15.06 7.78
N ILE A 126 9.85 -14.74 7.23
CA ILE A 126 8.58 -15.17 7.81
C ILE A 126 8.38 -16.62 7.42
N GLU A 127 8.44 -17.51 8.42
CA GLU A 127 8.21 -18.93 8.24
C GLU A 127 6.80 -19.28 8.76
N PRO A 128 6.06 -20.14 8.03
CA PRO A 128 4.79 -20.64 8.53
C PRO A 128 5.02 -21.45 9.80
N SER A 129 4.13 -21.30 10.79
CA SER A 129 4.18 -22.08 12.02
C SER A 129 3.52 -23.45 11.80
N PRO A 130 4.27 -24.56 11.85
CA PRO A 130 3.66 -25.87 11.69
C PRO A 130 2.84 -26.27 12.94
N LEU A 131 1.80 -27.04 12.72
CA LEU A 131 1.09 -27.71 13.80
C LEU A 131 1.97 -28.81 14.44
N PRO A 132 1.60 -29.32 15.63
CA PRO A 132 2.33 -30.41 16.27
C PRO A 132 2.49 -31.66 15.41
N CYS A 133 1.59 -31.87 14.44
CA CYS A 133 1.66 -32.96 13.47
C CYS A 133 2.60 -32.69 12.27
N GLY A 134 3.28 -31.53 12.24
CA GLY A 134 4.25 -31.17 11.20
C GLY A 134 3.62 -30.53 9.95
N TYR A 135 2.31 -30.41 9.85
CA TYR A 135 1.63 -29.76 8.72
C TYR A 135 1.44 -28.28 8.97
N VAL A 136 1.54 -27.48 7.89
CA VAL A 136 1.19 -26.06 7.89
C VAL A 136 -0.30 -25.94 7.57
N PRO A 137 -1.13 -25.33 8.44
CA PRO A 137 -2.53 -25.11 8.13
C PRO A 137 -2.66 -24.07 7.01
N VAL A 138 -3.56 -24.35 6.07
CA VAL A 138 -3.97 -23.41 5.03
C VAL A 138 -5.46 -23.16 5.22
N ASP A 139 -5.81 -21.90 5.47
CA ASP A 139 -7.20 -21.48 5.55
C ASP A 139 -7.58 -20.79 4.24
N LEU A 140 -8.73 -21.20 3.69
CA LEU A 140 -9.30 -20.62 2.48
C LEU A 140 -10.65 -20.05 2.84
N ASP A 141 -10.72 -18.73 2.91
CA ASP A 141 -11.97 -18.01 3.15
C ASP A 141 -12.45 -17.34 1.87
N VAL A 142 -13.75 -17.39 1.62
CA VAL A 142 -14.42 -16.74 0.50
C VAL A 142 -15.20 -15.55 1.04
N THR A 143 -14.70 -14.36 0.77
CA THR A 143 -15.40 -13.13 1.12
C THR A 143 -16.26 -12.67 -0.05
N PRO A 144 -17.59 -12.61 0.09
CA PRO A 144 -18.45 -12.09 -0.95
C PRO A 144 -18.26 -10.58 -1.08
N PHE A 145 -18.04 -10.10 -2.30
CA PHE A 145 -18.02 -8.68 -2.61
C PHE A 145 -19.23 -8.31 -3.46
N ASP A 146 -20.08 -7.43 -2.95
CA ASP A 146 -21.11 -6.80 -3.77
C ASP A 146 -20.52 -5.60 -4.53
N ASN A 147 -20.26 -5.81 -5.81
CA ASN A 147 -19.85 -4.77 -6.74
C ASN A 147 -20.93 -4.48 -7.80
N SER A 148 -22.19 -4.79 -7.51
CA SER A 148 -23.32 -4.55 -8.39
C SER A 148 -23.47 -3.08 -8.81
N LYS A 149 -22.97 -2.16 -7.99
CA LYS A 149 -22.93 -0.70 -8.24
C LYS A 149 -21.70 -0.25 -9.01
N SER A 150 -20.78 -1.16 -9.37
CA SER A 150 -19.62 -0.80 -10.18
C SER A 150 -20.04 -0.27 -11.55
N HIS A 151 -19.37 0.78 -12.00
CA HIS A 151 -19.54 1.34 -13.34
C HIS A 151 -18.52 0.79 -14.35
N LYS A 152 -17.59 -0.05 -13.90
CA LYS A 152 -16.57 -0.66 -14.74
C LYS A 152 -17.13 -1.89 -15.44
N GLU A 153 -16.88 -1.98 -16.74
CA GLU A 153 -17.30 -3.12 -17.55
C GLU A 153 -16.60 -4.41 -17.06
N GLY A 154 -17.38 -5.48 -16.93
CA GLY A 154 -16.85 -6.78 -16.46
C GLY A 154 -16.65 -6.90 -14.95
N GLU A 155 -16.83 -5.85 -14.17
CA GLU A 155 -16.67 -5.88 -12.71
C GLU A 155 -18.01 -5.96 -11.95
N LYS A 156 -19.13 -6.00 -12.65
CA LYS A 156 -20.44 -6.18 -12.04
C LYS A 156 -20.67 -7.66 -11.73
N GLY A 157 -20.74 -7.95 -10.46
CA GLY A 157 -21.09 -9.28 -9.97
C GLY A 157 -21.82 -9.17 -8.64
N TYR A 158 -22.89 -9.88 -8.50
CA TYR A 158 -23.59 -10.12 -7.25
C TYR A 158 -23.74 -11.62 -7.10
N ASP A 159 -23.19 -12.18 -6.05
CA ASP A 159 -23.35 -13.60 -5.79
C ASP A 159 -24.65 -13.82 -5.00
N LYS A 160 -25.69 -14.23 -5.74
CA LYS A 160 -27.02 -14.53 -5.17
C LYS A 160 -27.04 -15.68 -4.18
N ASN A 161 -25.94 -16.42 -4.02
CA ASN A 161 -25.88 -17.56 -3.11
C ASN A 161 -25.74 -17.15 -1.64
N TYR A 162 -25.60 -15.87 -1.34
CA TYR A 162 -25.50 -15.32 0.01
C TYR A 162 -26.73 -14.51 0.46
N GLU A 163 -27.83 -14.56 -0.30
CA GLU A 163 -29.14 -14.09 0.14
C GLU A 163 -29.85 -15.19 0.97
N ASN A 164 -29.40 -15.40 2.21
CA ASN A 164 -30.16 -16.20 3.20
C ASN A 164 -30.10 -15.53 4.57
#